data_96dec5fa1609c796c4ea1bc2806a3ef4
#
_entry.id   96dec5fa1609c796c4ea1bc2806a3ef4
#
_cell.length_a   1.000
_cell.length_b   1.000
_cell.length_c   1.000
_cell.angle_alpha   90.00
_cell.angle_beta   90.00
_cell.angle_gamma   90.00
#
_symmetry.space_group_name_H-M   'P 1'
#
loop_
_entity.id
_entity.type
_entity.pdbx_description
1 polymer ?
#
loop_
_entity_poly.entity_id
_entity_poly.type
_entity_poly.pdbx_seq_one_letter_code
_entity_poly.pdbx_strand_id
1 'polypeptide(L)'
;DKVRASGNVIIIDETGSQQFADEIEVDSTLEDGYAIGFSARLDQGATVAANSAIRQSNGVNALDQVVYTACPVCEEDKTPTWSVRARRAVLDQESQMISYRDAVIEVAGIPVFYFPFLAHPDPTSERRSGLLIPSAGNSSKLGLFYQQPYYWALSESSELTISPMVSQNVNPLLELDYRKRFYSGAININTSFTNEQDFDSDGELFGEEKLRGHIYGSGLFAINNEWKWGFGVEHQTDDLYDRRYDLDGQNEQRGLYASQPRRLLSQLFAIGQGDDYYTDVALLKF
;
A
#
# COMPACT_ATOMS: atom_id res chain seq x y z
N ASP A 1 38.34 -7.39 20.14
CA ASP A 1 37.96 -6.64 21.35
C ASP A 1 36.43 -6.39 21.28
N LYS A 2 35.80 -6.43 22.46
CA LYS A 2 34.35 -6.15 22.59
C LYS A 2 34.15 -4.88 23.38
N VAL A 3 33.14 -4.11 22.99
CA VAL A 3 32.70 -2.89 23.69
C VAL A 3 31.34 -3.17 24.31
N ARG A 4 31.21 -2.85 25.61
CA ARG A 4 29.93 -3.00 26.33
C ARG A 4 29.51 -1.64 26.89
N ALA A 5 28.24 -1.31 26.70
CA ALA A 5 27.60 -0.13 27.28
C ALA A 5 26.31 -0.56 27.97
N SER A 6 25.97 0.06 29.09
CA SER A 6 24.75 -0.23 29.84
C SER A 6 24.16 1.03 30.46
N GLY A 7 22.83 1.05 30.59
CA GLY A 7 22.04 2.16 31.15
C GLY A 7 21.71 3.23 30.13
N ASN A 8 20.50 3.13 29.54
CA ASN A 8 19.93 4.10 28.55
C ASN A 8 20.91 4.40 27.39
N VAL A 9 21.38 3.36 26.73
CA VAL A 9 22.30 3.50 25.60
C VAL A 9 21.56 4.06 24.40
N ILE A 10 22.13 5.07 23.75
CA ILE A 10 21.61 5.67 22.52
C ILE A 10 22.71 5.58 21.46
N ILE A 11 22.36 5.00 20.31
CA ILE A 11 23.22 4.95 19.13
C ILE A 11 22.55 5.77 18.05
N ILE A 12 23.28 6.69 17.45
CA ILE A 12 22.85 7.48 16.32
C ILE A 12 23.78 7.13 15.16
N ASP A 13 23.22 6.63 14.07
CA ASP A 13 23.98 6.33 12.87
C ASP A 13 24.18 7.57 11.98
N GLU A 14 24.94 7.41 10.91
CA GLU A 14 25.26 8.50 9.98
C GLU A 14 24.03 9.04 9.24
N THR A 15 22.94 8.26 9.16
CA THR A 15 21.67 8.64 8.52
C THR A 15 20.75 9.40 9.49
N GLY A 16 21.09 9.46 10.78
CA GLY A 16 20.27 10.07 11.84
C GLY A 16 19.25 9.10 12.46
N SER A 17 19.28 7.84 12.10
CA SER A 17 18.46 6.78 12.70
C SER A 17 18.89 6.57 14.17
N GLN A 18 17.91 6.48 15.06
CA GLN A 18 18.14 6.39 16.50
C GLN A 18 17.81 5.00 17.02
N GLN A 19 18.75 4.38 17.70
CA GLN A 19 18.58 3.10 18.36
C GLN A 19 18.80 3.27 19.86
N PHE A 20 17.97 2.63 20.65
CA PHE A 20 17.98 2.67 22.12
C PHE A 20 18.11 1.25 22.65
N ALA A 21 18.85 1.09 23.74
CA ALA A 21 18.96 -0.18 24.45
C ALA A 21 19.24 0.04 25.94
N ASP A 22 18.86 -0.91 26.79
CA ASP A 22 19.25 -0.94 28.19
C ASP A 22 20.71 -1.38 28.34
N GLU A 23 21.11 -2.33 27.52
CA GLU A 23 22.49 -2.85 27.47
C GLU A 23 22.81 -3.25 26.01
N ILE A 24 24.07 -3.00 25.62
CA ILE A 24 24.60 -3.43 24.33
C ILE A 24 26.03 -3.96 24.52
N GLU A 25 26.36 -5.04 23.82
CA GLU A 25 27.69 -5.53 23.63
C GLU A 25 27.93 -5.76 22.14
N VAL A 26 28.98 -5.14 21.62
CA VAL A 26 29.34 -5.22 20.19
C VAL A 26 30.85 -5.47 20.07
N ASP A 27 31.24 -6.08 18.96
CA ASP A 27 32.65 -6.19 18.61
C ASP A 27 33.24 -4.82 18.18
N SER A 28 34.56 -4.76 18.02
CA SER A 28 35.26 -3.54 17.63
C SER A 28 34.92 -3.05 16.19
N THR A 29 34.34 -3.90 15.36
CA THR A 29 33.89 -3.58 14.00
C THR A 29 32.40 -3.21 13.94
N LEU A 30 31.67 -3.34 15.06
CA LEU A 30 30.22 -3.12 15.16
C LEU A 30 29.40 -4.06 14.25
N GLU A 31 29.97 -5.17 13.82
CA GLU A 31 29.34 -6.14 12.91
C GLU A 31 28.60 -7.24 13.67
N ASP A 32 29.17 -7.72 14.79
CA ASP A 32 28.57 -8.71 15.68
C ASP A 32 28.23 -8.10 17.03
N GLY A 33 27.03 -8.38 17.53
CA GLY A 33 26.64 -7.89 18.83
C GLY A 33 25.25 -8.31 19.28
N TYR A 34 24.94 -7.97 20.53
CA TYR A 34 23.58 -8.11 21.05
C TYR A 34 23.15 -6.86 21.82
N ALA A 35 21.85 -6.64 21.89
CA ALA A 35 21.25 -5.60 22.70
C ALA A 35 20.06 -6.18 23.50
N ILE A 36 19.84 -5.64 24.69
CA ILE A 36 18.72 -5.95 25.58
C ILE A 36 17.88 -4.69 25.73
N GLY A 37 16.54 -4.82 25.74
CA GLY A 37 15.64 -3.68 25.81
C GLY A 37 15.73 -2.80 24.55
N PHE A 38 15.85 -3.44 23.39
CA PHE A 38 16.11 -2.77 22.11
C PHE A 38 14.87 -2.03 21.58
N SER A 39 15.09 -0.81 21.13
CA SER A 39 14.13 -0.12 20.25
C SER A 39 14.85 0.77 19.24
N ALA A 40 14.22 0.97 18.08
CA ALA A 40 14.75 1.82 17.03
C ALA A 40 13.65 2.64 16.37
N ARG A 41 13.97 3.88 16.02
CA ARG A 41 13.21 4.71 15.11
C ARG A 41 13.90 4.68 13.77
N LEU A 42 13.18 4.10 12.79
CA LEU A 42 13.66 3.95 11.44
C LEU A 42 13.29 5.18 10.61
N ASP A 43 13.92 5.32 9.45
CA ASP A 43 13.52 6.30 8.45
C ASP A 43 12.02 6.18 8.12
N GLN A 44 11.38 7.28 7.75
CA GLN A 44 9.95 7.38 7.46
C GLN A 44 9.02 7.19 8.68
N GLY A 45 9.55 7.23 9.91
CA GLY A 45 8.75 7.21 11.14
C GLY A 45 8.32 5.84 11.64
N ALA A 46 8.79 4.76 11.02
CA ALA A 46 8.56 3.41 11.54
C ALA A 46 9.32 3.19 12.85
N THR A 47 8.70 2.43 13.76
CA THR A 47 9.28 2.09 15.07
C THR A 47 9.31 0.57 15.23
N VAL A 48 10.42 0.08 15.73
CA VAL A 48 10.58 -1.32 16.16
C VAL A 48 11.03 -1.35 17.62
N ALA A 49 10.49 -2.28 18.39
CA ALA A 49 10.93 -2.58 19.76
C ALA A 49 11.02 -4.09 19.95
N ALA A 50 12.00 -4.55 20.72
CA ALA A 50 12.21 -5.96 21.02
C ALA A 50 12.83 -6.15 22.40
N ASN A 51 12.59 -7.30 23.04
CA ASN A 51 13.24 -7.63 24.29
C ASN A 51 14.76 -7.82 24.10
N SER A 52 15.14 -8.39 22.96
CA SER A 52 16.55 -8.51 22.59
C SER A 52 16.76 -8.42 21.09
N ALA A 53 17.91 -7.94 20.70
CA ALA A 53 18.36 -7.86 19.32
C ALA A 53 19.74 -8.50 19.20
N ILE A 54 19.95 -9.29 18.16
CA ILE A 54 21.23 -9.90 17.80
C ILE A 54 21.59 -9.43 16.40
N ARG A 55 22.78 -8.88 16.25
CA ARG A 55 23.37 -8.53 14.97
C ARG A 55 24.50 -9.51 14.65
N GLN A 56 24.57 -9.96 13.42
CA GLN A 56 25.60 -10.87 12.94
C GLN A 56 26.29 -10.31 11.70
N SER A 57 27.58 -10.52 11.61
CA SER A 57 28.45 -10.06 10.50
C SER A 57 28.03 -10.59 9.11
N ASN A 58 27.23 -11.67 9.07
CA ASN A 58 26.63 -12.18 7.84
C ASN A 58 25.39 -11.38 7.36
N GLY A 59 25.11 -10.22 7.96
CA GLY A 59 23.97 -9.36 7.60
C GLY A 59 22.62 -9.82 8.15
N VAL A 60 22.59 -10.85 9.01
CA VAL A 60 21.35 -11.32 9.63
C VAL A 60 21.18 -10.67 11.01
N ASN A 61 20.06 -9.96 11.18
CA ASN A 61 19.66 -9.40 12.46
C ASN A 61 18.43 -10.12 12.98
N ALA A 62 18.47 -10.63 14.21
CA ALA A 62 17.36 -11.32 14.84
C ALA A 62 16.84 -10.53 16.04
N LEU A 63 15.52 -10.41 16.15
CA LEU A 63 14.80 -9.73 17.22
C LEU A 63 13.88 -10.72 17.91
N ASP A 64 13.93 -10.80 19.22
CA ASP A 64 13.02 -11.65 19.99
C ASP A 64 11.96 -10.81 20.71
N GLN A 65 10.70 -11.27 20.70
CA GLN A 65 9.52 -10.57 21.21
C GLN A 65 9.41 -9.14 20.65
N VAL A 66 9.27 -9.08 19.36
CA VAL A 66 9.29 -7.83 18.59
C VAL A 66 7.89 -7.26 18.41
N VAL A 67 7.83 -5.92 18.45
CA VAL A 67 6.68 -5.12 18.00
C VAL A 67 7.18 -4.16 16.93
N TYR A 68 6.52 -4.14 15.80
CA TYR A 68 6.80 -3.24 14.68
C TYR A 68 5.55 -2.44 14.31
N THR A 69 5.72 -1.16 14.03
CA THR A 69 4.67 -0.32 13.44
C THR A 69 5.28 0.75 12.53
N ALA A 70 4.61 1.05 11.43
CA ALA A 70 4.91 2.21 10.60
C ALA A 70 4.06 3.44 10.95
N CYS A 71 3.15 3.33 11.93
CA CYS A 71 2.37 4.46 12.40
C CYS A 71 3.20 5.34 13.35
N PRO A 72 3.11 6.66 13.26
CA PRO A 72 3.69 7.55 14.25
C PRO A 72 3.14 7.22 15.64
N VAL A 73 4.03 6.96 16.58
CA VAL A 73 3.67 6.78 18.00
C VAL A 73 3.99 8.09 18.71
N CYS A 74 2.94 8.81 19.15
CA CYS A 74 3.07 10.06 19.86
C CYS A 74 2.98 9.84 21.39
N GLU A 75 3.46 10.81 22.18
CA GLU A 75 3.40 10.74 23.65
C GLU A 75 1.94 10.70 24.17
N GLU A 76 1.00 11.32 23.45
CA GLU A 76 -0.40 11.38 23.81
C GLU A 76 -1.19 10.13 23.41
N ASP A 77 -0.81 9.48 22.30
CA ASP A 77 -1.46 8.25 21.82
C ASP A 77 -0.42 7.14 21.62
N LYS A 78 -0.29 6.32 22.67
CA LYS A 78 0.71 5.24 22.73
C LYS A 78 0.32 3.99 21.93
N THR A 79 -0.93 3.92 21.45
CA THR A 79 -1.41 2.75 20.72
C THR A 79 -1.43 3.06 19.23
N PRO A 80 -0.55 2.44 18.43
CA PRO A 80 -0.55 2.67 16.98
C PRO A 80 -1.84 2.16 16.36
N THR A 81 -2.27 2.77 15.25
CA THR A 81 -3.43 2.31 14.48
C THR A 81 -3.31 0.84 14.09
N TRP A 82 -2.10 0.40 13.76
CA TRP A 82 -1.78 -1.01 13.54
C TRP A 82 -0.36 -1.35 13.98
N SER A 83 -0.16 -2.59 14.38
CA SER A 83 1.16 -3.13 14.72
C SER A 83 1.27 -4.60 14.34
N VAL A 84 2.50 -5.05 14.17
CA VAL A 84 2.84 -6.47 14.08
C VAL A 84 3.60 -6.85 15.34
N ARG A 85 3.04 -7.72 16.14
CA ARG A 85 3.72 -8.34 17.28
C ARG A 85 4.14 -9.74 16.89
N ALA A 86 5.39 -10.12 17.12
CA ALA A 86 5.86 -11.46 16.82
C ALA A 86 6.79 -12.00 17.90
N ARG A 87 6.83 -13.32 18.04
CA ARG A 87 7.77 -13.97 18.96
C ARG A 87 9.21 -13.74 18.48
N ARG A 88 9.45 -13.77 17.18
CA ARG A 88 10.76 -13.52 16.58
C ARG A 88 10.62 -12.85 15.23
N ALA A 89 11.49 -11.87 14.97
CA ALA A 89 11.69 -11.33 13.63
C ALA A 89 13.16 -11.52 13.22
N VAL A 90 13.37 -11.76 11.93
CA VAL A 90 14.70 -11.87 11.33
C VAL A 90 14.72 -10.95 10.11
N LEU A 91 15.61 -9.97 10.16
CA LEU A 91 15.96 -9.12 9.03
C LEU A 91 17.20 -9.72 8.37
N ASP A 92 17.06 -10.14 7.14
CA ASP A 92 18.15 -10.58 6.28
C ASP A 92 18.47 -9.45 5.30
N GLN A 93 19.66 -8.86 5.48
CA GLN A 93 20.09 -7.71 4.67
C GLN A 93 20.45 -8.10 3.24
N GLU A 94 20.90 -9.32 3.00
CA GLU A 94 21.25 -9.80 1.66
C GLU A 94 19.99 -9.98 0.80
N SER A 95 18.98 -10.67 1.33
CA SER A 95 17.69 -10.84 0.65
C SER A 95 16.77 -9.62 0.79
N GLN A 96 17.11 -8.66 1.66
CA GLN A 96 16.27 -7.51 2.03
C GLN A 96 14.85 -7.93 2.43
N MET A 97 14.73 -8.98 3.23
CA MET A 97 13.48 -9.55 3.70
C MET A 97 13.40 -9.52 5.22
N ILE A 98 12.24 -9.18 5.74
CA ILE A 98 11.91 -9.32 7.16
C ILE A 98 10.95 -10.49 7.30
N SER A 99 11.34 -11.51 8.06
CA SER A 99 10.51 -12.67 8.36
C SER A 99 10.14 -12.72 9.83
N TYR A 100 8.91 -13.11 10.12
CA TYR A 100 8.35 -13.20 11.47
C TYR A 100 7.88 -14.62 11.76
N ARG A 101 8.06 -15.03 13.00
CA ARG A 101 7.45 -16.25 13.55
C ARG A 101 6.43 -15.89 14.62
N ASP A 102 5.28 -16.58 14.57
CA ASP A 102 4.14 -16.36 15.45
C ASP A 102 3.74 -14.87 15.48
N ALA A 103 3.45 -14.35 14.29
CA ALA A 103 3.06 -12.95 14.09
C ALA A 103 1.58 -12.75 14.37
N VAL A 104 1.26 -11.69 15.11
CA VAL A 104 -0.09 -11.20 15.36
C VAL A 104 -0.18 -9.79 14.79
N ILE A 105 -1.12 -9.58 13.90
CA ILE A 105 -1.46 -8.21 13.46
C ILE A 105 -2.49 -7.67 14.44
N GLU A 106 -2.21 -6.50 14.98
CA GLU A 106 -3.07 -5.77 15.91
C GLU A 106 -3.56 -4.47 15.24
N VAL A 107 -4.83 -4.16 15.44
CA VAL A 107 -5.44 -2.88 15.05
C VAL A 107 -5.94 -2.19 16.31
N ALA A 108 -5.46 -0.98 16.57
CA ALA A 108 -5.73 -0.25 17.81
C ALA A 108 -5.48 -1.10 19.08
N GLY A 109 -4.43 -1.93 19.06
CA GLY A 109 -4.07 -2.84 20.16
C GLY A 109 -4.92 -4.11 20.29
N ILE A 110 -5.87 -4.33 19.37
CA ILE A 110 -6.72 -5.53 19.36
C ILE A 110 -6.12 -6.53 18.35
N PRO A 111 -5.85 -7.80 18.74
CA PRO A 111 -5.35 -8.82 17.83
C PRO A 111 -6.45 -9.21 16.82
N VAL A 112 -6.17 -9.08 15.53
CA VAL A 112 -7.13 -9.38 14.45
C VAL A 112 -6.73 -10.56 13.59
N PHE A 113 -5.42 -10.78 13.36
CA PHE A 113 -4.91 -11.90 12.56
C PHE A 113 -3.69 -12.53 13.21
N TYR A 114 -3.60 -13.86 13.13
CA TYR A 114 -2.43 -14.64 13.53
C TYR A 114 -1.84 -15.38 12.33
N PHE A 115 -0.52 -15.26 12.18
CA PHE A 115 0.26 -15.95 11.17
C PHE A 115 1.40 -16.73 11.85
N PRO A 116 1.47 -18.06 11.71
CA PRO A 116 2.60 -18.84 12.20
C PRO A 116 3.93 -18.41 11.57
N PHE A 117 3.84 -17.96 10.33
CA PHE A 117 4.94 -17.36 9.56
C PHE A 117 4.41 -16.22 8.69
N LEU A 118 5.09 -15.09 8.73
CA LEU A 118 4.84 -13.93 7.89
C LEU A 118 6.20 -13.42 7.38
N ALA A 119 6.27 -12.99 6.14
CA ALA A 119 7.44 -12.32 5.61
C ALA A 119 7.03 -11.20 4.66
N HIS A 120 7.79 -10.10 4.67
CA HIS A 120 7.64 -9.00 3.73
C HIS A 120 9.02 -8.40 3.40
N PRO A 121 9.14 -7.71 2.26
CA PRO A 121 10.35 -6.95 1.96
C PRO A 121 10.62 -5.87 3.00
N ASP A 122 11.91 -5.61 3.26
CA ASP A 122 12.33 -4.46 4.05
C ASP A 122 11.80 -3.16 3.40
N PRO A 123 11.29 -2.19 4.15
CA PRO A 123 10.83 -0.90 3.60
C PRO A 123 11.89 -0.15 2.78
N THR A 124 13.17 -0.38 3.05
CA THR A 124 14.30 0.21 2.30
C THR A 124 14.64 -0.54 1.02
N SER A 125 14.01 -1.73 0.80
CA SER A 125 14.27 -2.53 -0.39
C SER A 125 13.72 -1.87 -1.65
N GLU A 126 14.33 -2.17 -2.79
CA GLU A 126 13.74 -1.84 -4.09
C GLU A 126 12.33 -2.45 -4.22
N ARG A 127 11.53 -1.84 -5.11
CA ARG A 127 10.15 -2.28 -5.36
C ARG A 127 10.09 -3.78 -5.69
N ARG A 128 9.36 -4.53 -4.87
CA ARG A 128 9.19 -5.99 -5.02
C ARG A 128 7.71 -6.38 -5.05
N SER A 129 7.44 -7.43 -5.79
CA SER A 129 6.10 -8.03 -5.81
C SER A 129 5.80 -8.74 -4.49
N GLY A 130 4.55 -8.67 -4.05
CA GLY A 130 4.12 -9.32 -2.81
C GLY A 130 2.67 -9.05 -2.45
N LEU A 131 2.18 -9.77 -1.45
CA LEU A 131 0.86 -9.51 -0.86
C LEU A 131 0.88 -8.18 -0.12
N LEU A 132 -0.14 -7.37 -0.34
CA LEU A 132 -0.39 -6.15 0.44
C LEU A 132 -1.30 -6.49 1.63
N ILE A 133 -1.48 -5.52 2.51
CA ILE A 133 -2.36 -5.66 3.67
C ILE A 133 -3.79 -5.92 3.17
N PRO A 134 -4.44 -7.00 3.60
CA PRO A 134 -5.81 -7.28 3.21
C PRO A 134 -6.77 -6.29 3.85
N SER A 135 -7.89 -6.06 3.19
CA SER A 135 -9.05 -5.38 3.76
C SER A 135 -10.16 -6.38 4.05
N ALA A 136 -10.80 -6.22 5.18
CA ALA A 136 -11.96 -7.01 5.57
C ALA A 136 -12.92 -6.13 6.36
N GLY A 137 -14.21 -6.37 6.18
CA GLY A 137 -15.22 -5.56 6.84
C GLY A 137 -16.61 -6.11 6.65
N ASN A 138 -17.60 -5.32 7.10
CA ASN A 138 -19.01 -5.59 6.91
C ASN A 138 -19.70 -4.29 6.48
N SER A 139 -20.34 -4.31 5.33
CA SER A 139 -21.14 -3.19 4.84
C SER A 139 -22.56 -3.66 4.49
N SER A 140 -23.51 -2.72 4.42
CA SER A 140 -24.89 -3.04 4.05
C SER A 140 -25.01 -3.56 2.61
N LYS A 141 -24.04 -3.24 1.75
CA LYS A 141 -24.04 -3.62 0.34
C LYS A 141 -23.35 -4.97 0.10
N LEU A 142 -22.16 -5.14 0.65
CA LEU A 142 -21.33 -6.32 0.44
C LEU A 142 -21.61 -7.43 1.46
N GLY A 143 -22.20 -7.11 2.63
CA GLY A 143 -22.17 -8.00 3.79
C GLY A 143 -20.76 -8.12 4.35
N LEU A 144 -20.41 -9.25 4.89
CA LEU A 144 -19.01 -9.56 5.23
C LEU A 144 -18.22 -9.71 3.95
N PHE A 145 -17.07 -9.00 3.87
CA PHE A 145 -16.18 -9.07 2.72
C PHE A 145 -14.73 -9.24 3.13
N TYR A 146 -13.96 -9.79 2.22
CA TYR A 146 -12.50 -9.90 2.32
C TYR A 146 -11.89 -9.64 0.95
N GLN A 147 -10.90 -8.75 0.89
CA GLN A 147 -10.14 -8.42 -0.30
C GLN A 147 -8.64 -8.58 -0.02
N GLN A 148 -7.93 -9.31 -0.87
CA GLN A 148 -6.50 -9.56 -0.75
C GLN A 148 -5.75 -8.97 -1.93
N PRO A 149 -5.18 -7.76 -1.80
CA PRO A 149 -4.37 -7.21 -2.87
C PRO A 149 -3.02 -7.93 -2.99
N TYR A 150 -2.57 -8.13 -4.23
CA TYR A 150 -1.23 -8.56 -4.59
C TYR A 150 -0.60 -7.50 -5.49
N TYR A 151 0.50 -6.95 -5.04
CA TYR A 151 1.29 -6.00 -5.80
C TYR A 151 2.29 -6.73 -6.70
N TRP A 152 2.28 -6.43 -7.99
CA TRP A 152 3.17 -6.99 -8.97
C TRP A 152 4.04 -5.88 -9.59
N ALA A 153 5.32 -5.85 -9.23
CA ALA A 153 6.32 -5.00 -9.86
C ALA A 153 6.69 -5.59 -11.22
N LEU A 154 6.04 -5.12 -12.28
CA LEU A 154 6.26 -5.62 -13.65
C LEU A 154 7.60 -5.17 -14.21
N SER A 155 8.01 -3.93 -13.90
CA SER A 155 9.29 -3.35 -14.28
C SER A 155 9.60 -2.17 -13.34
N GLU A 156 10.77 -1.55 -13.49
CA GLU A 156 11.14 -0.33 -12.76
C GLU A 156 10.13 0.82 -12.93
N SER A 157 9.42 0.84 -14.05
CA SER A 157 8.49 1.92 -14.41
C SER A 157 7.03 1.48 -14.49
N SER A 158 6.70 0.20 -14.25
CA SER A 158 5.32 -0.30 -14.33
C SER A 158 4.99 -1.26 -13.20
N GLU A 159 3.74 -1.21 -12.76
CA GLU A 159 3.20 -2.03 -11.68
C GLU A 159 1.74 -2.39 -11.94
N LEU A 160 1.33 -3.49 -11.37
CA LEU A 160 -0.05 -3.97 -11.38
C LEU A 160 -0.43 -4.44 -9.98
N THR A 161 -1.49 -3.91 -9.42
CA THR A 161 -2.11 -4.47 -8.22
C THR A 161 -3.32 -5.30 -8.63
N ILE A 162 -3.39 -6.53 -8.14
CA ILE A 162 -4.46 -7.49 -8.41
C ILE A 162 -5.18 -7.73 -7.10
N SER A 163 -6.45 -7.34 -7.00
CA SER A 163 -7.21 -7.33 -5.75
C SER A 163 -8.50 -8.16 -5.87
N PRO A 164 -8.42 -9.49 -5.75
CA PRO A 164 -9.62 -10.32 -5.65
C PRO A 164 -10.38 -10.03 -4.36
N MET A 165 -11.69 -9.87 -4.46
CA MET A 165 -12.61 -9.68 -3.36
C MET A 165 -13.67 -10.78 -3.36
N VAL A 166 -13.99 -11.29 -2.18
CA VAL A 166 -15.11 -12.18 -1.91
C VAL A 166 -16.01 -11.55 -0.86
N SER A 167 -17.33 -11.72 -1.00
CA SER A 167 -18.29 -11.12 -0.10
C SER A 167 -19.54 -11.98 0.03
N GLN A 168 -20.42 -11.66 1.00
CA GLN A 168 -21.64 -12.40 1.24
C GLN A 168 -22.76 -12.10 0.24
N ASN A 169 -22.88 -10.82 -0.15
CA ASN A 169 -24.07 -10.32 -0.85
C ASN A 169 -23.86 -10.10 -2.35
N VAL A 170 -22.63 -10.22 -2.84
CA VAL A 170 -22.29 -10.08 -4.26
C VAL A 170 -21.31 -11.15 -4.68
N ASN A 171 -21.30 -11.48 -5.96
CA ASN A 171 -20.38 -12.45 -6.54
C ASN A 171 -18.91 -11.95 -6.44
N PRO A 172 -17.92 -12.84 -6.49
CA PRO A 172 -16.52 -12.45 -6.43
C PRO A 172 -16.17 -11.37 -7.46
N LEU A 173 -15.48 -10.35 -7.00
CA LEU A 173 -15.00 -9.23 -7.80
C LEU A 173 -13.49 -9.31 -7.97
N LEU A 174 -12.99 -9.04 -9.17
CA LEU A 174 -11.58 -8.83 -9.39
C LEU A 174 -11.32 -7.38 -9.78
N GLU A 175 -10.51 -6.68 -8.99
CA GLU A 175 -10.05 -5.33 -9.27
C GLU A 175 -8.59 -5.35 -9.69
N LEU A 176 -8.25 -4.55 -10.69
CA LEU A 176 -6.90 -4.38 -11.22
C LEU A 176 -6.55 -2.90 -11.27
N ASP A 177 -5.41 -2.55 -10.71
CA ASP A 177 -4.84 -1.20 -10.74
C ASP A 177 -3.49 -1.24 -11.44
N TYR A 178 -3.42 -0.69 -12.65
CA TYR A 178 -2.21 -0.65 -13.46
C TYR A 178 -1.65 0.76 -13.52
N ARG A 179 -0.37 0.92 -13.18
CA ARG A 179 0.35 2.18 -13.29
C ARG A 179 1.63 2.02 -14.10
N LYS A 180 1.87 2.98 -14.98
CA LYS A 180 3.09 3.02 -15.76
C LYS A 180 3.61 4.44 -15.90
N ARG A 181 4.90 4.62 -15.64
CA ARG A 181 5.65 5.85 -15.90
C ARG A 181 6.42 5.71 -17.21
N PHE A 182 6.33 6.74 -18.01
CA PHE A 182 7.12 6.93 -19.22
C PHE A 182 8.06 8.11 -19.02
N TYR A 183 9.01 8.29 -19.89
CA TYR A 183 9.90 9.44 -19.84
C TYR A 183 9.14 10.78 -19.94
N SER A 184 8.08 10.83 -20.75
CA SER A 184 7.27 12.03 -20.97
C SER A 184 6.02 12.15 -20.10
N GLY A 185 5.66 11.12 -19.30
CA GLY A 185 4.42 11.15 -18.54
C GLY A 185 4.08 9.86 -17.83
N ALA A 186 2.81 9.70 -17.47
CA ALA A 186 2.34 8.50 -16.76
C ALA A 186 0.93 8.11 -17.20
N ILE A 187 0.60 6.83 -17.00
CA ILE A 187 -0.74 6.25 -17.17
C ILE A 187 -1.13 5.57 -15.86
N ASN A 188 -2.37 5.78 -15.44
CA ASN A 188 -3.05 5.02 -14.40
C ASN A 188 -4.32 4.43 -14.98
N ILE A 189 -4.56 3.15 -14.77
CA ILE A 189 -5.78 2.45 -15.19
C ILE A 189 -6.27 1.60 -14.02
N ASN A 190 -7.48 1.89 -13.56
CA ASN A 190 -8.21 1.06 -12.60
C ASN A 190 -9.38 0.40 -13.31
N THR A 191 -9.53 -0.89 -13.14
CA THR A 191 -10.64 -1.65 -13.73
C THR A 191 -11.06 -2.74 -12.77
N SER A 192 -12.36 -3.03 -12.76
CA SER A 192 -12.85 -4.21 -12.06
C SER A 192 -13.89 -4.94 -12.88
N PHE A 193 -14.06 -6.21 -12.59
CA PHE A 193 -15.09 -7.03 -13.24
C PHE A 193 -15.57 -8.15 -12.33
N THR A 194 -16.80 -8.52 -12.55
CA THR A 194 -17.51 -9.63 -11.92
C THR A 194 -18.50 -10.22 -12.88
N ASN A 195 -18.98 -11.43 -12.62
CA ASN A 195 -20.13 -12.00 -13.32
C ASN A 195 -21.31 -12.00 -12.36
N GLU A 196 -22.34 -11.19 -12.62
CA GLU A 196 -23.46 -10.97 -11.70
C GLU A 196 -24.74 -10.69 -12.46
N GLN A 197 -25.88 -11.00 -11.84
CA GLN A 197 -27.20 -10.59 -12.31
C GLN A 197 -27.37 -9.06 -12.22
N ASP A 198 -28.38 -8.54 -12.89
CA ASP A 198 -28.83 -7.17 -12.65
C ASP A 198 -29.43 -7.06 -11.24
N PHE A 199 -29.45 -5.86 -10.71
CA PHE A 199 -30.06 -5.57 -9.41
C PHE A 199 -30.83 -4.25 -9.51
N ASP A 200 -31.92 -4.17 -8.78
CA ASP A 200 -32.73 -2.97 -8.69
C ASP A 200 -32.21 -1.99 -7.61
N SER A 201 -32.95 -0.91 -7.35
CA SER A 201 -32.59 0.08 -6.35
C SER A 201 -32.59 -0.45 -4.91
N ASP A 202 -33.30 -1.53 -4.67
CA ASP A 202 -33.40 -2.19 -3.35
C ASP A 202 -32.36 -3.30 -3.18
N GLY A 203 -31.64 -3.61 -4.27
CA GLY A 203 -30.55 -4.60 -4.31
C GLY A 203 -31.02 -6.02 -4.61
N GLU A 204 -32.26 -6.21 -5.02
CA GLU A 204 -32.80 -7.50 -5.45
C GLU A 204 -32.25 -7.87 -6.82
N LEU A 205 -31.76 -9.12 -6.93
CA LEU A 205 -31.16 -9.63 -8.17
C LEU A 205 -32.25 -10.08 -9.15
N PHE A 206 -32.07 -9.79 -10.42
CA PHE A 206 -32.97 -10.23 -11.48
C PHE A 206 -32.22 -10.43 -12.81
N GLY A 207 -32.84 -11.14 -13.75
CA GLY A 207 -32.29 -11.40 -15.07
C GLY A 207 -31.23 -12.51 -15.08
N GLU A 208 -30.44 -12.54 -16.15
CA GLU A 208 -29.35 -13.50 -16.33
C GLU A 208 -28.03 -12.92 -15.84
N GLU A 209 -27.12 -13.78 -15.40
CA GLU A 209 -25.74 -13.39 -15.08
C GLU A 209 -25.02 -12.88 -16.33
N LYS A 210 -24.35 -11.75 -16.18
CA LYS A 210 -23.55 -11.14 -17.23
C LYS A 210 -22.27 -10.53 -16.67
N LEU A 211 -21.28 -10.37 -17.53
CA LEU A 211 -20.06 -9.66 -17.16
C LEU A 211 -20.39 -8.19 -16.89
N ARG A 212 -20.05 -7.73 -15.70
CA ARG A 212 -20.19 -6.35 -15.25
C ARG A 212 -18.83 -5.82 -14.83
N GLY A 213 -18.64 -4.53 -14.98
CA GLY A 213 -17.36 -3.94 -14.63
C GLY A 213 -17.27 -2.45 -14.93
N HIS A 214 -16.13 -1.89 -14.56
CA HIS A 214 -15.76 -0.53 -14.92
C HIS A 214 -14.35 -0.49 -15.49
N ILE A 215 -14.05 0.57 -16.19
CA ILE A 215 -12.70 0.99 -16.55
C ILE A 215 -12.57 2.49 -16.34
N TYR A 216 -11.64 2.86 -15.46
CA TYR A 216 -11.22 4.21 -15.20
C TYR A 216 -9.76 4.36 -15.55
N GLY A 217 -9.40 5.42 -16.24
CA GLY A 217 -8.03 5.61 -16.66
C GLY A 217 -7.70 7.07 -16.85
N SER A 218 -6.45 7.41 -16.61
CA SER A 218 -5.91 8.73 -16.88
C SER A 218 -4.48 8.65 -17.37
N GLY A 219 -4.10 9.60 -18.18
CA GLY A 219 -2.72 9.78 -18.62
C GLY A 219 -2.44 11.23 -18.92
N LEU A 220 -1.20 11.65 -18.61
CA LEU A 220 -0.71 12.99 -18.91
C LEU A 220 0.73 12.89 -19.40
N PHE A 221 0.99 13.52 -20.55
CA PHE A 221 2.26 13.44 -21.24
C PHE A 221 2.76 14.82 -21.68
N ALA A 222 4.02 15.12 -21.41
CA ALA A 222 4.68 16.29 -21.96
C ALA A 222 5.03 16.07 -23.44
N ILE A 223 4.69 17.04 -24.28
CA ILE A 223 5.16 17.15 -25.68
C ILE A 223 6.47 17.92 -25.67
N ASN A 224 6.50 19.02 -24.92
CA ASN A 224 7.66 19.87 -24.67
C ASN A 224 7.47 20.63 -23.35
N ASN A 225 8.23 21.66 -23.08
CA ASN A 225 8.17 22.43 -21.83
C ASN A 225 6.86 23.21 -21.65
N GLU A 226 6.17 23.55 -22.73
CA GLU A 226 4.95 24.35 -22.73
C GLU A 226 3.70 23.52 -23.01
N TRP A 227 3.82 22.42 -23.78
CA TRP A 227 2.69 21.64 -24.24
C TRP A 227 2.62 20.26 -23.60
N LYS A 228 1.44 19.92 -23.15
CA LYS A 228 1.07 18.59 -22.64
C LYS A 228 -0.19 18.10 -23.32
N TRP A 229 -0.33 16.80 -23.43
CA TRP A 229 -1.58 16.15 -23.80
C TRP A 229 -1.94 15.07 -22.78
N GLY A 230 -3.20 14.76 -22.69
CA GLY A 230 -3.65 13.75 -21.76
C GLY A 230 -5.02 13.21 -22.11
N PHE A 231 -5.40 12.19 -21.38
CA PHE A 231 -6.73 11.59 -21.49
C PHE A 231 -7.29 11.24 -20.11
N GLY A 232 -8.62 11.21 -20.04
CA GLY A 232 -9.38 10.61 -18.96
C GLY A 232 -10.40 9.66 -19.56
N VAL A 233 -10.51 8.44 -19.07
CA VAL A 233 -11.49 7.46 -19.49
C VAL A 233 -12.31 7.05 -18.29
N GLU A 234 -13.63 7.16 -18.40
CA GLU A 234 -14.57 6.68 -17.39
C GLU A 234 -15.69 5.92 -18.10
N HIS A 235 -15.80 4.65 -17.79
CA HIS A 235 -16.85 3.80 -18.34
C HIS A 235 -17.25 2.73 -17.34
N GLN A 236 -18.56 2.48 -17.24
CA GLN A 236 -19.15 1.40 -16.46
C GLN A 236 -20.16 0.65 -17.34
N THR A 237 -20.40 -0.58 -16.99
CA THR A 237 -21.42 -1.41 -17.65
C THR A 237 -22.85 -0.99 -17.28
N ASP A 238 -23.01 -0.35 -16.13
CA ASP A 238 -24.28 0.17 -15.62
C ASP A 238 -24.09 1.25 -14.57
N ASP A 239 -25.09 2.10 -14.36
CA ASP A 239 -25.03 3.30 -13.52
C ASP A 239 -24.97 3.00 -12.01
N LEU A 240 -25.21 1.76 -11.60
CA LEU A 240 -25.24 1.36 -10.19
C LEU A 240 -23.99 0.57 -9.78
N TYR A 241 -23.10 0.26 -10.73
CA TYR A 241 -21.97 -0.62 -10.51
C TYR A 241 -21.08 -0.16 -9.33
N ASP A 242 -20.56 1.05 -9.35
CA ASP A 242 -19.68 1.57 -8.30
C ASP A 242 -20.38 1.58 -6.93
N ARG A 243 -21.67 1.90 -6.91
CA ARG A 243 -22.44 1.92 -5.68
C ARG A 243 -22.66 0.54 -5.11
N ARG A 244 -22.87 -0.46 -5.97
CA ARG A 244 -23.12 -1.84 -5.53
C ARG A 244 -21.89 -2.46 -4.92
N TYR A 245 -20.73 -2.24 -5.54
CA TYR A 245 -19.48 -2.85 -5.12
C TYR A 245 -18.64 -1.98 -4.17
N ASP A 246 -19.16 -0.81 -3.76
CA ASP A 246 -18.52 0.12 -2.82
C ASP A 246 -17.14 0.59 -3.30
N LEU A 247 -17.03 0.89 -4.60
CA LEU A 247 -15.79 1.30 -5.23
C LEU A 247 -15.57 2.80 -5.10
N ASP A 248 -14.39 3.20 -4.66
CA ASP A 248 -14.05 4.59 -4.31
C ASP A 248 -13.72 5.50 -5.52
N GLY A 249 -13.72 4.97 -6.73
CA GLY A 249 -13.21 5.65 -7.91
C GLY A 249 -14.02 6.84 -8.45
N GLN A 250 -15.25 7.08 -7.99
CA GLN A 250 -16.18 8.05 -8.60
C GLN A 250 -15.78 9.54 -8.44
N ASN A 251 -14.94 9.88 -7.48
CA ASN A 251 -14.63 11.27 -7.12
C ASN A 251 -13.23 11.71 -7.54
N GLU A 252 -12.49 10.89 -8.25
CA GLU A 252 -11.16 11.23 -8.70
C GLU A 252 -11.21 12.05 -9.99
N GLN A 253 -10.45 13.13 -10.03
CA GLN A 253 -10.30 13.92 -11.26
C GLN A 253 -9.37 13.18 -12.23
N ARG A 254 -9.94 12.69 -13.35
CA ARG A 254 -9.23 11.95 -14.40
C ARG A 254 -9.12 12.76 -15.68
N GLY A 255 -8.42 13.87 -15.65
CA GLY A 255 -8.21 14.70 -16.82
C GLY A 255 -8.32 16.18 -16.53
N LEU A 256 -8.55 16.98 -17.58
CA LEU A 256 -8.60 18.44 -17.49
C LEU A 256 -9.87 18.89 -16.76
N TYR A 257 -11.00 18.29 -17.11
CA TYR A 257 -12.30 18.60 -16.53
C TYR A 257 -12.71 17.50 -15.55
N ALA A 258 -13.25 17.92 -14.41
CA ALA A 258 -13.78 16.99 -13.42
C ALA A 258 -15.08 16.34 -13.89
N SER A 259 -15.21 15.04 -13.69
CA SER A 259 -16.47 14.34 -13.81
C SER A 259 -17.44 14.78 -12.70
N GLN A 260 -18.71 14.55 -12.91
CA GLN A 260 -19.72 14.72 -11.87
C GLN A 260 -20.23 13.35 -11.40
N PRO A 261 -20.64 13.19 -10.13
CA PRO A 261 -21.07 11.89 -9.59
C PRO A 261 -22.20 11.20 -10.35
N ARG A 262 -22.90 11.92 -11.25
CA ARG A 262 -24.00 11.41 -12.07
C ARG A 262 -23.67 11.27 -13.54
N ARG A 263 -22.46 11.64 -13.95
CA ARG A 263 -22.02 11.59 -15.35
C ARG A 263 -20.56 11.24 -15.43
N LEU A 264 -20.30 10.09 -15.99
CA LEU A 264 -18.94 9.69 -16.34
C LEU A 264 -18.46 10.55 -17.51
N LEU A 265 -17.21 11.00 -17.42
CA LEU A 265 -16.63 11.91 -18.42
C LEU A 265 -15.35 11.30 -18.98
N SER A 266 -15.43 10.81 -20.21
CA SER A 266 -14.23 10.48 -20.98
C SER A 266 -13.76 11.69 -21.79
N GLN A 267 -12.44 11.94 -21.78
CA GLN A 267 -11.87 13.12 -22.40
C GLN A 267 -10.50 12.85 -22.99
N LEU A 268 -10.21 13.54 -24.09
CA LEU A 268 -8.88 13.66 -24.68
C LEU A 268 -8.56 15.15 -24.79
N PHE A 269 -7.42 15.58 -24.30
CA PHE A 269 -7.13 17.01 -24.21
C PHE A 269 -5.66 17.34 -24.50
N ALA A 270 -5.42 18.57 -24.87
CA ALA A 270 -4.11 19.18 -24.93
C ALA A 270 -4.12 20.53 -24.22
N ILE A 271 -3.03 20.86 -23.54
CA ILE A 271 -2.84 22.09 -22.79
C ILE A 271 -1.54 22.73 -23.30
N GLY A 272 -1.58 24.01 -23.62
CA GLY A 272 -0.43 24.86 -23.88
C GLY A 272 -0.35 25.95 -22.83
N GLN A 273 0.78 26.07 -22.14
CA GLN A 273 1.03 27.10 -21.15
C GLN A 273 2.46 27.62 -21.30
N GLY A 274 2.58 28.88 -21.65
CA GLY A 274 3.80 29.64 -21.69
C GLY A 274 3.76 30.79 -20.69
N ASP A 275 4.76 31.68 -20.74
CA ASP A 275 4.87 32.81 -19.82
C ASP A 275 3.69 33.80 -19.97
N ASP A 276 3.22 34.00 -21.21
CA ASP A 276 2.19 34.99 -21.53
C ASP A 276 0.88 34.40 -22.05
N TYR A 277 0.75 33.08 -22.10
CA TYR A 277 -0.47 32.45 -22.62
C TYR A 277 -0.85 31.16 -21.91
N TYR A 278 -2.14 30.90 -21.89
CA TYR A 278 -2.73 29.60 -21.58
C TYR A 278 -3.79 29.25 -22.63
N THR A 279 -3.75 28.03 -23.12
CA THR A 279 -4.77 27.52 -24.03
C THR A 279 -4.99 26.03 -23.76
N ASP A 280 -6.22 25.59 -23.92
CA ASP A 280 -6.55 24.18 -23.90
C ASP A 280 -7.57 23.82 -24.98
N VAL A 281 -7.57 22.57 -25.36
CA VAL A 281 -8.57 21.97 -26.24
C VAL A 281 -8.90 20.58 -25.74
N ALA A 282 -10.18 20.23 -25.70
CA ALA A 282 -10.63 18.92 -25.26
C ALA A 282 -11.77 18.38 -26.14
N LEU A 283 -11.72 17.08 -26.36
CA LEU A 283 -12.82 16.26 -26.85
C LEU A 283 -13.45 15.55 -25.68
N LEU A 284 -14.74 15.69 -25.48
CA LEU A 284 -15.48 15.18 -24.35
C LEU A 284 -16.54 14.16 -24.81
N LYS A 285 -16.68 13.07 -24.07
CA LYS A 285 -17.72 12.05 -24.22
C LYS A 285 -18.36 11.80 -22.85
N PHE A 286 -19.68 11.90 -22.79
CA PHE A 286 -20.52 11.59 -21.65
C PHE A 286 -21.15 10.22 -21.79
#